data_ed6ee62a49ec69c0dc3dc8a76f580e9e
#
_entry.id   ed6ee62a49ec69c0dc3dc8a76f580e9e
#
_cell.length_a   1.000
_cell.length_b   1.000
_cell.length_c   1.000
_cell.angle_alpha   90.00
_cell.angle_beta   90.00
_cell.angle_gamma   90.00
#
_symmetry.space_group_name_H-M   'P 1'
#
loop_
_entity.id
_entity.type
_entity.pdbx_description
1 polymer ?
#
loop_
_entity_poly.entity_id
_entity_poly.type
_entity_poly.pdbx_seq_one_letter_code
_entity_poly.pdbx_strand_id
1 'polypeptide(L)'
;RSVIVRNLLGLENVISLGTVNSVRTENGWEFSLDDGGIDPILGIRFLSEVYVNADPEFNGRATVPAIVDVTTKKVVHNDYLNLTNDLETIWKPFHKESAPDIYPEHLRQEIDELNKILHNDINNGVYKCRSAHSQEEYELAYETFFNRLDELESRLSTQRYLFGDFITDSVIRL
;
A
#
# COMPACT_ATOMS: atom_id res chain seq x y z
N ARG A 1 -4.12 1.04 1.92
CA ARG A 1 -3.13 0.75 2.98
C ARG A 1 -2.45 2.03 3.45
N SER A 2 -1.62 2.68 2.64
CA SER A 2 -0.83 3.85 3.04
C SER A 2 -1.68 4.99 3.64
N VAL A 3 -2.88 5.26 3.10
CA VAL A 3 -3.81 6.24 3.66
C VAL A 3 -4.33 5.81 5.04
N ILE A 4 -4.61 4.53 5.22
CA ILE A 4 -5.05 3.99 6.53
C ILE A 4 -3.93 4.16 7.56
N VAL A 5 -2.71 3.75 7.23
CA VAL A 5 -1.54 3.90 8.11
C VAL A 5 -1.29 5.38 8.43
N ARG A 6 -1.27 6.25 7.41
CA ARG A 6 -1.13 7.70 7.59
C ARG A 6 -2.13 8.27 8.61
N ASN A 7 -3.40 7.88 8.50
CA ASN A 7 -4.46 8.37 9.39
C ASN A 7 -4.37 7.74 10.81
N LEU A 8 -4.07 6.44 10.91
CA LEU A 8 -3.89 5.78 12.21
C LEU A 8 -2.74 6.41 13.01
N LEU A 9 -1.65 6.72 12.33
CA LEU A 9 -0.45 7.30 12.93
C LEU A 9 -0.53 8.82 13.13
N GLY A 10 -1.55 9.49 12.56
CA GLY A 10 -1.74 10.94 12.69
C GLY A 10 -0.76 11.76 11.85
N LEU A 11 -0.37 11.24 10.69
CA LEU A 11 0.60 11.88 9.79
C LEU A 11 -0.02 12.91 8.84
N GLU A 12 -1.31 13.27 8.99
CA GLU A 12 -2.04 14.16 8.08
C GLU A 12 -1.44 15.57 8.01
N ASN A 13 -0.81 16.02 9.10
CA ASN A 13 -0.20 17.35 9.16
C ASN A 13 1.21 17.40 8.55
N VAL A 14 1.83 16.25 8.27
CA VAL A 14 3.19 16.18 7.72
C VAL A 14 3.22 15.55 6.33
N ILE A 15 2.22 14.75 5.99
CA ILE A 15 2.08 14.15 4.67
C ILE A 15 0.71 14.54 4.12
N SER A 16 0.68 15.45 3.15
CA SER A 16 -0.54 15.77 2.39
C SER A 16 -0.99 14.56 1.56
N LEU A 17 -2.21 14.57 1.08
CA LEU A 17 -2.78 13.51 0.25
C LEU A 17 -3.29 14.07 -1.07
N GLY A 18 -2.67 13.73 -2.17
CA GLY A 18 -3.20 13.87 -3.52
C GLY A 18 -3.89 12.58 -3.96
N THR A 19 -4.99 12.67 -4.69
CA THR A 19 -5.75 11.52 -5.15
C THR A 19 -5.91 11.55 -6.66
N VAL A 20 -5.34 10.58 -7.34
CA VAL A 20 -5.54 10.40 -8.78
C VAL A 20 -6.91 9.79 -9.08
N ASN A 21 -7.39 9.97 -10.31
CA ASN A 21 -8.62 9.33 -10.77
C ASN A 21 -8.52 7.79 -10.63
N SER A 22 -9.63 7.13 -10.29
CA SER A 22 -9.70 5.68 -10.18
C SER A 22 -9.52 4.95 -11.52
N VAL A 23 -9.76 5.64 -12.62
CA VAL A 23 -9.55 5.11 -13.98
C VAL A 23 -8.21 5.62 -14.51
N ARG A 24 -7.30 4.68 -14.78
CA ARG A 24 -6.04 4.98 -15.42
C ARG A 24 -6.24 5.09 -16.92
N THR A 25 -5.85 6.23 -17.50
CA THR A 25 -5.91 6.48 -18.94
C THR A 25 -4.65 5.96 -19.67
N GLU A 26 -4.60 6.11 -20.98
CA GLU A 26 -3.40 5.85 -21.77
C GLU A 26 -2.22 6.74 -21.37
N ASN A 27 -2.50 7.96 -20.88
CA ASN A 27 -1.50 8.89 -20.36
C ASN A 27 -1.06 8.59 -18.92
N GLY A 28 -1.65 7.58 -18.28
CA GLY A 28 -1.33 7.18 -16.91
C GLY A 28 -2.38 7.60 -15.89
N TRP A 29 -1.94 7.86 -14.67
CA TRP A 29 -2.74 8.33 -13.56
C TRP A 29 -2.89 9.85 -13.60
N GLU A 30 -4.12 10.35 -13.61
CA GLU A 30 -4.45 11.76 -13.75
C GLU A 30 -5.09 12.33 -12.47
N PHE A 31 -4.82 13.61 -12.17
CA PHE A 31 -5.47 14.37 -11.10
C PHE A 31 -6.78 15.04 -11.58
N SER A 32 -7.52 14.35 -12.43
CA SER A 32 -8.74 14.89 -13.05
C SER A 32 -9.93 15.05 -12.10
N LEU A 33 -9.79 14.65 -10.84
CA LEU A 33 -10.78 14.91 -9.79
C LEU A 33 -10.59 16.27 -9.13
N ASP A 34 -9.42 16.90 -9.28
CA ASP A 34 -9.11 18.21 -8.76
C ASP A 34 -9.54 19.33 -9.73
N ASP A 35 -9.70 20.55 -9.21
CA ASP A 35 -10.10 21.71 -10.01
C ASP A 35 -9.13 21.96 -11.17
N GLY A 36 -9.65 22.03 -12.37
CA GLY A 36 -8.84 22.17 -13.59
C GLY A 36 -8.04 20.92 -13.97
N GLY A 37 -8.22 19.81 -13.26
CA GLY A 37 -7.48 18.57 -13.47
C GLY A 37 -6.00 18.67 -13.09
N ILE A 38 -5.69 19.45 -12.06
CA ILE A 38 -4.32 19.73 -11.60
C ILE A 38 -4.28 19.55 -10.08
N ASP A 39 -3.32 18.72 -9.59
CA ASP A 39 -3.08 18.59 -8.14
C ASP A 39 -2.75 19.98 -7.54
N PRO A 40 -3.48 20.43 -6.51
CA PRO A 40 -3.35 21.80 -6.00
C PRO A 40 -2.03 22.08 -5.27
N ILE A 41 -1.31 21.03 -4.83
CA ILE A 41 -0.05 21.15 -4.09
C ILE A 41 1.12 21.08 -5.06
N LEU A 42 1.12 20.08 -5.93
CA LEU A 42 2.23 19.83 -6.85
C LEU A 42 2.11 20.64 -8.15
N GLY A 43 0.89 21.06 -8.53
CA GLY A 43 0.65 21.76 -9.79
C GLY A 43 0.89 20.89 -11.02
N ILE A 44 0.67 19.59 -10.91
CA ILE A 44 0.83 18.58 -11.97
C ILE A 44 -0.51 18.02 -12.41
N ARG A 45 -0.57 17.55 -13.64
CA ARG A 45 -1.76 16.89 -14.21
C ARG A 45 -1.64 15.36 -14.13
N PHE A 46 -0.44 14.83 -14.37
CA PHE A 46 -0.17 13.40 -14.43
C PHE A 46 0.84 13.00 -13.36
N LEU A 47 0.59 11.87 -12.70
CA LEU A 47 1.54 11.33 -11.72
C LEU A 47 2.93 11.04 -12.32
N SER A 48 3.00 10.72 -13.62
CA SER A 48 4.27 10.46 -14.31
C SER A 48 5.23 11.65 -14.28
N GLU A 49 4.73 12.88 -14.13
CA GLU A 49 5.57 14.08 -14.07
C GLU A 49 6.55 14.05 -12.89
N VAL A 50 6.12 13.57 -11.71
CA VAL A 50 7.01 13.48 -10.54
C VAL A 50 8.05 12.36 -10.67
N TYR A 51 7.77 11.33 -11.47
CA TYR A 51 8.73 10.28 -11.80
C TYR A 51 9.80 10.79 -12.76
N VAL A 52 9.38 11.49 -13.81
CA VAL A 52 10.31 12.14 -14.78
C VAL A 52 11.14 13.23 -14.10
N ASN A 53 10.56 13.97 -13.16
CA ASN A 53 11.31 14.95 -12.37
C ASN A 53 12.40 14.29 -11.51
N ALA A 54 12.15 13.07 -11.02
CA ALA A 54 13.15 12.32 -10.24
C ALA A 54 14.25 11.73 -11.13
N ASP A 55 13.83 11.17 -12.28
CA ASP A 55 14.71 10.56 -13.29
C ASP A 55 14.23 10.95 -14.70
N PRO A 56 14.92 11.87 -15.40
CA PRO A 56 14.56 12.29 -16.76
C PRO A 56 14.53 11.17 -17.80
N GLU A 57 15.25 10.07 -17.55
CA GLU A 57 15.26 8.88 -18.41
C GLU A 57 14.16 7.84 -18.04
N PHE A 58 13.29 8.19 -17.07
CA PHE A 58 12.22 7.30 -16.63
C PHE A 58 11.27 6.94 -17.78
N ASN A 59 11.25 5.68 -18.15
CA ASN A 59 10.38 5.12 -19.19
C ASN A 59 9.46 4.02 -18.67
N GLY A 60 9.41 3.85 -17.34
CA GLY A 60 8.61 2.86 -16.64
C GLY A 60 7.17 3.27 -16.44
N ARG A 61 6.45 2.46 -15.70
CA ARG A 61 5.08 2.74 -15.30
C ARG A 61 5.07 3.52 -13.97
N ALA A 62 4.58 4.75 -13.98
CA ALA A 62 4.27 5.47 -12.74
C ALA A 62 3.18 4.72 -11.96
N THR A 63 3.42 4.42 -10.70
CA THR A 63 2.55 3.61 -9.83
C THR A 63 2.13 4.38 -8.58
N VAL A 64 1.00 3.97 -8.00
CA VAL A 64 0.51 4.41 -6.69
C VAL A 64 0.62 3.26 -5.69
N PRO A 65 0.89 3.54 -4.39
CA PRO A 65 1.16 4.84 -3.80
C PRO A 65 2.54 5.38 -4.17
N ALA A 66 2.71 6.71 -4.10
CA ALA A 66 3.99 7.37 -4.26
C ALA A 66 4.12 8.49 -3.23
N ILE A 67 5.25 8.57 -2.54
CA ILE A 67 5.62 9.71 -1.71
C ILE A 67 6.42 10.67 -2.58
N VAL A 68 6.01 11.93 -2.55
CA VAL A 68 6.59 13.00 -3.36
C VAL A 68 7.12 14.10 -2.45
N ASP A 69 8.34 14.53 -2.66
CA ASP A 69 8.85 15.75 -2.05
C ASP A 69 8.20 16.95 -2.75
N VAL A 70 7.43 17.73 -2.00
CA VAL A 70 6.63 18.84 -2.55
C VAL A 70 7.49 20.00 -3.03
N THR A 71 8.70 20.17 -2.50
CA THR A 71 9.63 21.24 -2.84
C THR A 71 10.29 20.96 -4.19
N THR A 72 10.78 19.74 -4.36
CA THR A 72 11.49 19.33 -5.58
C THR A 72 10.56 18.74 -6.65
N LYS A 73 9.31 18.40 -6.26
CA LYS A 73 8.32 17.70 -7.10
C LYS A 73 8.86 16.37 -7.65
N LYS A 74 9.65 15.66 -6.84
CA LYS A 74 10.25 14.38 -7.20
C LYS A 74 9.63 13.27 -6.38
N VAL A 75 9.35 12.13 -7.02
CA VAL A 75 9.03 10.91 -6.28
C VAL A 75 10.27 10.48 -5.49
N VAL A 76 10.09 10.24 -4.19
CA VAL A 76 11.17 9.84 -3.27
C VAL A 76 10.97 8.43 -2.72
N HIS A 77 9.74 7.92 -2.76
CA HIS A 77 9.44 6.57 -2.32
C HIS A 77 8.17 6.04 -3.01
N ASN A 78 8.27 4.88 -3.63
CA ASN A 78 7.13 4.17 -4.24
C ASN A 78 7.21 2.65 -4.04
N ASP A 79 8.02 2.19 -3.09
CA ASP A 79 8.09 0.77 -2.74
C ASP A 79 6.83 0.34 -2.00
N TYR A 80 5.93 -0.29 -2.72
CA TYR A 80 4.65 -0.76 -2.23
C TYR A 80 4.75 -1.70 -1.02
N LEU A 81 5.83 -2.50 -0.94
CA LEU A 81 5.99 -3.47 0.13
C LEU A 81 6.52 -2.83 1.42
N ASN A 82 7.40 -1.85 1.31
CA ASN A 82 8.08 -1.26 2.45
C ASN A 82 7.47 0.07 2.92
N LEU A 83 6.67 0.74 2.09
CA LEU A 83 6.16 2.07 2.40
C LEU A 83 5.42 2.17 3.76
N THR A 84 4.57 1.19 4.09
CA THR A 84 3.85 1.20 5.39
C THR A 84 4.81 1.01 6.55
N ASN A 85 5.78 0.10 6.43
CA ASN A 85 6.81 -0.11 7.45
C ASN A 85 7.66 1.15 7.68
N ASP A 86 7.97 1.89 6.62
CA ASP A 86 8.72 3.15 6.75
C ASP A 86 7.86 4.21 7.46
N LEU A 87 6.56 4.32 7.15
CA LEU A 87 5.64 5.18 7.88
C LEU A 87 5.54 4.81 9.37
N GLU A 88 5.62 3.54 9.71
CA GLU A 88 5.53 3.01 11.07
C GLU A 88 6.82 3.17 11.87
N THR A 89 7.97 3.20 11.20
CA THR A 89 9.29 3.20 11.85
C THR A 89 10.04 4.50 11.66
N ILE A 90 10.38 4.87 10.44
CA ILE A 90 11.19 6.04 10.12
C ILE A 90 10.43 7.33 10.46
N TRP A 91 9.11 7.36 10.23
CA TRP A 91 8.25 8.51 10.50
C TRP A 91 7.74 8.58 11.94
N LYS A 92 8.14 7.66 12.81
CA LYS A 92 7.73 7.61 14.23
C LYS A 92 7.86 8.95 14.99
N PRO A 93 8.90 9.78 14.77
CA PRO A 93 9.00 11.09 15.42
C PRO A 93 7.86 12.06 15.11
N PHE A 94 7.09 11.82 14.05
CA PHE A 94 5.97 12.66 13.60
C PHE A 94 4.59 12.07 13.95
N HIS A 95 4.55 10.90 14.59
CA HIS A 95 3.28 10.29 15.00
C HIS A 95 2.58 11.12 16.05
N LYS A 96 1.24 11.10 16.03
CA LYS A 96 0.45 11.67 17.15
C LYS A 96 0.74 10.88 18.43
N GLU A 97 0.60 11.55 19.59
CA GLU A 97 0.89 10.96 20.90
C GLU A 97 0.09 9.66 21.15
N SER A 98 -1.16 9.60 20.68
CA SER A 98 -2.05 8.44 20.82
C SER A 98 -1.97 7.45 19.65
N ALA A 99 -0.93 7.51 18.82
CA ALA A 99 -0.80 6.58 17.70
C ALA A 99 -0.64 5.14 18.19
N PRO A 100 -1.40 4.18 17.62
CA PRO A 100 -1.19 2.77 17.96
C PRO A 100 0.17 2.30 17.44
N ASP A 101 0.82 1.40 18.17
CA ASP A 101 1.97 0.65 17.66
C ASP A 101 1.47 -0.54 16.84
N ILE A 102 1.39 -0.33 15.52
CA ILE A 102 0.87 -1.35 14.59
C ILE A 102 1.98 -2.26 14.03
N TYR A 103 3.24 -2.01 14.42
CA TYR A 103 4.41 -2.81 14.05
C TYR A 103 5.36 -2.98 15.24
N PRO A 104 4.87 -3.57 16.36
CA PRO A 104 5.63 -3.68 17.60
C PRO A 104 6.86 -4.57 17.44
N GLU A 105 7.97 -4.14 18.03
CA GLU A 105 9.30 -4.73 17.81
C GLU A 105 9.33 -6.25 18.05
N HIS A 106 8.65 -6.71 19.10
CA HIS A 106 8.64 -8.14 19.50
C HIS A 106 7.84 -9.03 18.54
N LEU A 107 7.00 -8.47 17.64
CA LEU A 107 6.22 -9.22 16.66
C LEU A 107 6.68 -9.00 15.21
N ARG A 108 7.67 -8.16 14.97
CA ARG A 108 8.07 -7.77 13.59
C ARG A 108 8.37 -8.96 12.70
N GLN A 109 9.11 -9.93 13.21
CA GLN A 109 9.43 -11.13 12.44
C GLN A 109 8.17 -11.90 12.02
N GLU A 110 7.25 -12.14 12.96
CA GLU A 110 6.00 -12.85 12.69
C GLU A 110 5.07 -12.06 11.77
N ILE A 111 5.01 -10.74 11.95
CA ILE A 111 4.26 -9.81 11.06
C ILE A 111 4.82 -9.88 9.64
N ASP A 112 6.15 -9.81 9.47
CA ASP A 112 6.79 -9.84 8.16
C ASP A 112 6.59 -11.18 7.45
N GLU A 113 6.66 -12.28 8.19
CA GLU A 113 6.40 -13.63 7.65
C GLU A 113 4.95 -13.74 7.19
N LEU A 114 4.00 -13.32 8.02
CA LEU A 114 2.59 -13.32 7.63
C LEU A 114 2.32 -12.37 6.45
N ASN A 115 2.90 -11.19 6.43
CA ASN A 115 2.74 -10.22 5.33
C ASN A 115 3.22 -10.78 3.99
N LYS A 116 4.31 -11.55 3.97
CA LYS A 116 4.77 -12.25 2.75
C LYS A 116 3.75 -13.26 2.27
N ILE A 117 3.18 -14.03 3.19
CA ILE A 117 2.12 -15.02 2.89
C ILE A 117 0.87 -14.31 2.35
N LEU A 118 0.38 -13.27 3.05
CA LEU A 118 -0.78 -12.50 2.64
C LEU A 118 -0.59 -11.86 1.25
N HIS A 119 0.59 -11.30 1.02
CA HIS A 119 0.92 -10.71 -0.28
C HIS A 119 0.90 -11.77 -1.40
N ASN A 120 1.51 -12.93 -1.16
CA ASN A 120 1.62 -13.98 -2.18
C ASN A 120 0.31 -14.70 -2.45
N ASP A 121 -0.40 -15.10 -1.38
CA ASP A 121 -1.54 -16.02 -1.47
C ASP A 121 -2.87 -15.27 -1.60
N ILE A 122 -3.01 -14.09 -0.97
CA ILE A 122 -4.24 -13.31 -1.01
C ILE A 122 -4.14 -12.16 -2.02
N ASN A 123 -3.23 -11.19 -1.80
CA ASN A 123 -3.19 -9.97 -2.60
C ASN A 123 -2.85 -10.25 -4.06
N ASN A 124 -1.94 -11.18 -4.31
CA ASN A 124 -1.60 -11.65 -5.65
C ASN A 124 -2.37 -12.90 -6.08
N GLY A 125 -3.05 -13.59 -5.17
CA GLY A 125 -3.80 -14.82 -5.45
C GLY A 125 -4.85 -14.62 -6.54
N VAL A 126 -5.65 -13.57 -6.44
CA VAL A 126 -6.67 -13.22 -7.45
C VAL A 126 -6.06 -12.92 -8.83
N TYR A 127 -4.88 -12.30 -8.87
CA TYR A 127 -4.19 -12.04 -10.13
C TYR A 127 -3.57 -13.32 -10.71
N LYS A 128 -3.11 -14.25 -9.87
CA LYS A 128 -2.65 -15.58 -10.33
C LYS A 128 -3.78 -16.36 -10.97
N CYS A 129 -4.97 -16.37 -10.35
CA CYS A 129 -6.17 -16.97 -10.96
C CYS A 129 -6.48 -16.34 -12.32
N ARG A 130 -6.47 -14.99 -12.40
CA ARG A 130 -6.77 -14.26 -13.63
C ARG A 130 -5.76 -14.52 -14.75
N SER A 131 -4.48 -14.70 -14.41
CA SER A 131 -3.39 -14.87 -15.37
C SER A 131 -3.03 -16.31 -15.66
N ALA A 132 -3.76 -17.28 -15.10
CA ALA A 132 -3.54 -18.70 -15.34
C ALA A 132 -3.73 -19.05 -16.82
N HIS A 133 -2.80 -19.83 -17.35
CA HIS A 133 -2.79 -20.27 -18.75
C HIS A 133 -3.38 -21.68 -18.94
N SER A 134 -3.70 -22.37 -17.84
CA SER A 134 -4.35 -23.69 -17.84
C SER A 134 -5.35 -23.81 -16.69
N GLN A 135 -6.24 -24.80 -16.80
CA GLN A 135 -7.17 -25.13 -15.72
C GLN A 135 -6.45 -25.57 -14.45
N GLU A 136 -5.39 -26.33 -14.58
CA GLU A 136 -4.57 -26.79 -13.46
C GLU A 136 -3.90 -25.62 -12.71
N GLU A 137 -3.31 -24.66 -13.44
CA GLU A 137 -2.75 -23.45 -12.84
C GLU A 137 -3.83 -22.61 -12.11
N TYR A 138 -5.00 -22.50 -12.70
CA TYR A 138 -6.14 -21.80 -12.08
C TYR A 138 -6.58 -22.49 -10.79
N GLU A 139 -6.78 -23.80 -10.81
CA GLU A 139 -7.21 -24.58 -9.65
C GLU A 139 -6.20 -24.48 -8.50
N LEU A 140 -4.90 -24.60 -8.80
CA LEU A 140 -3.85 -24.44 -7.80
C LEU A 140 -3.86 -23.04 -7.15
N ALA A 141 -4.01 -22.00 -7.97
CA ALA A 141 -4.08 -20.63 -7.47
C ALA A 141 -5.35 -20.39 -6.64
N TYR A 142 -6.48 -20.92 -7.09
CA TYR A 142 -7.78 -20.85 -6.41
C TYR A 142 -7.74 -21.57 -5.04
N GLU A 143 -7.27 -22.81 -5.02
CA GLU A 143 -7.15 -23.59 -3.78
C GLU A 143 -6.18 -22.92 -2.78
N THR A 144 -5.04 -22.43 -3.25
CA THR A 144 -4.10 -21.69 -2.39
C THR A 144 -4.76 -20.47 -1.75
N PHE A 145 -5.50 -19.69 -2.54
CA PHE A 145 -6.20 -18.49 -2.07
C PHE A 145 -7.26 -18.83 -1.02
N PHE A 146 -8.15 -19.78 -1.31
CA PHE A 146 -9.24 -20.13 -0.39
C PHE A 146 -8.76 -20.88 0.87
N ASN A 147 -7.78 -21.77 0.75
CA ASN A 147 -7.18 -22.41 1.93
C ASN A 147 -6.57 -21.35 2.86
N ARG A 148 -5.94 -20.31 2.31
CA ARG A 148 -5.42 -19.21 3.13
C ARG A 148 -6.52 -18.41 3.81
N LEU A 149 -7.65 -18.18 3.15
CA LEU A 149 -8.80 -17.53 3.77
C LEU A 149 -9.37 -18.38 4.92
N ASP A 150 -9.49 -19.70 4.75
CA ASP A 150 -9.96 -20.62 5.79
C ASP A 150 -9.03 -20.64 7.03
N GLU A 151 -7.71 -20.55 6.81
CA GLU A 151 -6.75 -20.41 7.91
C GLU A 151 -6.93 -19.09 8.66
N LEU A 152 -7.16 -17.97 7.92
CA LEU A 152 -7.41 -16.67 8.53
C LEU A 152 -8.74 -16.64 9.29
N GLU A 153 -9.80 -17.25 8.73
CA GLU A 153 -11.09 -17.39 9.40
C GLU A 153 -10.96 -18.20 10.69
N SER A 154 -10.26 -19.34 10.64
CA SER A 154 -9.97 -20.15 11.83
C SER A 154 -9.22 -19.35 12.89
N ARG A 155 -8.23 -18.56 12.50
CA ARG A 155 -7.48 -17.69 13.41
C ARG A 155 -8.36 -16.60 14.05
N LEU A 156 -9.20 -15.95 13.25
CA LEU A 156 -10.08 -14.88 13.70
C LEU A 156 -11.31 -15.37 14.48
N SER A 157 -11.61 -16.68 14.44
CA SER A 157 -12.69 -17.25 15.26
C SER A 157 -12.37 -17.23 16.77
N THR A 158 -11.10 -17.12 17.16
CA THR A 158 -10.62 -17.15 18.54
C THR A 158 -10.03 -15.83 19.01
N GLN A 159 -9.80 -14.88 18.13
CA GLN A 159 -9.21 -13.58 18.43
C GLN A 159 -9.72 -12.49 17.49
N ARG A 160 -9.68 -11.24 17.95
CA ARG A 160 -10.26 -10.12 17.20
C ARG A 160 -9.43 -9.71 15.97
N TYR A 161 -8.11 -9.77 16.07
CA TYR A 161 -7.18 -9.40 15.00
C TYR A 161 -6.16 -10.50 14.76
N LEU A 162 -5.34 -10.39 13.72
CA LEU A 162 -4.37 -11.42 13.34
C LEU A 162 -3.29 -11.71 14.39
N PHE A 163 -3.04 -10.80 15.33
CA PHE A 163 -2.08 -10.94 16.44
C PHE A 163 -2.72 -10.66 17.81
N GLY A 164 -3.96 -11.12 18.04
CA GLY A 164 -4.66 -10.98 19.32
C GLY A 164 -5.65 -9.82 19.36
N ASP A 165 -5.59 -8.98 20.38
CA ASP A 165 -6.62 -7.98 20.67
C ASP A 165 -6.30 -6.57 20.13
N PHE A 166 -5.22 -6.39 19.41
CA PHE A 166 -4.82 -5.11 18.85
C PHE A 166 -4.50 -5.21 17.35
N ILE A 167 -4.69 -4.09 16.65
CA ILE A 167 -4.45 -4.00 15.21
C ILE A 167 -2.95 -3.97 14.92
N THR A 168 -2.53 -4.72 13.91
CA THR A 168 -1.15 -4.71 13.38
C THR A 168 -1.13 -4.40 11.89
N ASP A 169 0.04 -4.12 11.34
CA ASP A 169 0.25 -3.88 9.90
C ASP A 169 -0.34 -5.01 9.03
N SER A 170 -0.27 -6.27 9.47
CA SER A 170 -0.85 -7.39 8.73
C SER A 170 -2.36 -7.27 8.49
N VAL A 171 -3.12 -6.69 9.45
CA VAL A 171 -4.56 -6.43 9.28
C VAL A 171 -4.81 -5.40 8.19
N ILE A 172 -3.92 -4.42 8.07
CA ILE A 172 -4.03 -3.34 7.07
C ILE A 172 -3.62 -3.84 5.69
N ARG A 173 -2.72 -4.84 5.65
CA ARG A 173 -2.24 -5.44 4.39
C ARG A 173 -3.17 -6.52 3.83
N LEU A 174 -4.02 -7.09 4.65
CA LEU A 174 -5.08 -7.99 4.21
C LEU A 174 -6.15 -7.25 3.42
#